data_609a0273947207ab0a081b2689cdeb3d
#
_entry.id   609a0273947207ab0a081b2689cdeb3d
#
_cell.length_a   1.000
_cell.length_b   1.000
_cell.length_c   1.000
_cell.angle_alpha   90.00
_cell.angle_beta   90.00
_cell.angle_gamma   90.00
#
_symmetry.space_group_name_H-M   'P 1'
#
loop_
_entity.id
_entity.type
_entity.pdbx_description
1 polymer ?
#
loop_
_entity_poly.entity_id
_entity_poly.type
_entity_poly.pdbx_seq_one_letter_code
_entity_poly.pdbx_strand_id
1 'polypeptide(L)'
;MNTALKERVAPLAIMLVAVLISIFIIGRADAETDSALLPDGEPAAAINFPIPELGNCASKSDCKSYCDKPSNVDACLAFAEKNDLMPKEELAMARKFMASGGKGPGGCTGKDSCESYCNDIANIDECVAFAETSGIMPPKELEEAKKVQAAIKRGVKPPACGGKKACDSYCEEPSHIEECISFASEAGFMSPEEQANAQKMIQAIKNGVKPLPCKGKEECDEYCGQEQNIEMCVAFAEAAGFMSKDDASMARKTRGKGPGNCKGKAECDAFCNNPNNEEICFNFGKDNGLIPPEELQKMEE
;
A
#
# COMPACT_ATOMS: atom_id res chain seq x y z
N MET A 1 -25.51 -36.43 21.08
CA MET A 1 -26.73 -35.77 20.53
C MET A 1 -26.45 -34.30 20.36
N ASN A 2 -26.16 -33.88 19.39
CA ASN A 2 -26.08 -33.63 17.97
C ASN A 2 -25.58 -32.20 17.75
N THR A 3 -24.29 -32.03 17.64
CA THR A 3 -23.65 -30.76 17.21
C THR A 3 -23.86 -30.51 15.70
N ALA A 4 -24.29 -31.53 14.96
CA ALA A 4 -24.49 -31.44 13.49
C ALA A 4 -25.78 -30.72 13.06
N LEU A 5 -26.69 -30.42 13.98
CA LEU A 5 -27.97 -29.74 13.65
C LEU A 5 -27.92 -28.23 13.80
N LYS A 6 -26.87 -27.69 14.49
CA LYS A 6 -26.74 -26.27 14.74
C LYS A 6 -26.08 -25.48 13.60
N GLU A 7 -25.33 -26.18 12.72
CA GLU A 7 -24.64 -25.52 11.59
C GLU A 7 -25.47 -25.37 10.32
N ARG A 8 -26.65 -26.03 10.22
CA ARG A 8 -27.48 -25.94 9.01
C ARG A 8 -28.64 -24.93 9.09
N VAL A 9 -28.87 -24.33 10.25
CA VAL A 9 -29.97 -23.36 10.43
C VAL A 9 -29.49 -21.90 10.37
N ALA A 10 -28.23 -21.65 10.61
CA ALA A 10 -27.64 -20.29 10.61
C ALA A 10 -27.68 -19.58 9.23
N PRO A 11 -27.41 -20.22 8.08
CA PRO A 11 -27.42 -19.50 6.80
C PRO A 11 -28.81 -19.14 6.30
N LEU A 12 -29.86 -19.90 6.69
CA LEU A 12 -31.23 -19.59 6.25
C LEU A 12 -31.87 -18.43 6.99
N ALA A 13 -31.52 -18.24 8.27
CA ALA A 13 -32.01 -17.12 9.08
C ALA A 13 -31.41 -15.79 8.63
N ILE A 14 -30.15 -15.79 8.19
CA ILE A 14 -29.46 -14.59 7.69
C ILE A 14 -29.99 -14.16 6.32
N MET A 15 -30.38 -15.11 5.46
CA MET A 15 -31.00 -14.79 4.15
C MET A 15 -32.40 -14.21 4.30
N LEU A 16 -33.21 -14.67 5.24
CA LEU A 16 -34.55 -14.14 5.48
C LEU A 16 -34.53 -12.73 6.09
N VAL A 17 -33.55 -12.40 6.93
CA VAL A 17 -33.38 -11.06 7.48
C VAL A 17 -32.92 -10.08 6.39
N ALA A 18 -32.07 -10.50 5.47
CA ALA A 18 -31.63 -9.65 4.34
C ALA A 18 -32.77 -9.31 3.37
N VAL A 19 -33.72 -10.24 3.13
CA VAL A 19 -34.88 -10.01 2.25
C VAL A 19 -35.92 -9.08 2.92
N LEU A 20 -36.11 -9.16 4.25
CA LEU A 20 -37.03 -8.29 4.99
C LEU A 20 -36.52 -6.85 5.14
N ILE A 21 -35.17 -6.64 5.13
CA ILE A 21 -34.57 -5.31 5.15
C ILE A 21 -34.73 -4.61 3.79
N SER A 22 -34.78 -5.37 2.69
CA SER A 22 -34.91 -4.80 1.34
C SER A 22 -36.33 -4.27 1.02
N ILE A 23 -37.35 -4.63 1.79
CA ILE A 23 -38.74 -4.18 1.56
C ILE A 23 -39.10 -2.90 2.34
N PHE A 24 -38.24 -2.47 3.30
CA PHE A 24 -38.51 -1.30 4.14
C PHE A 24 -37.79 0.00 3.72
N ILE A 25 -37.05 0.00 2.60
CA ILE A 25 -36.27 1.18 2.13
C ILE A 25 -36.92 1.85 0.89
N ILE A 26 -38.24 1.81 0.78
CA ILE A 26 -38.95 2.66 -0.19
C ILE A 26 -39.83 3.62 0.58
N GLY A 27 -39.26 4.78 0.86
CA GLY A 27 -40.02 5.95 1.29
C GLY A 27 -39.56 6.60 2.59
N ARG A 28 -38.42 7.24 2.59
CA ARG A 28 -38.13 8.45 3.36
C ARG A 28 -36.95 9.17 2.74
N ALA A 29 -37.19 10.39 2.27
CA ALA A 29 -36.17 11.38 2.02
C ALA A 29 -35.64 11.81 3.39
N ASP A 30 -34.60 11.21 3.86
CA ASP A 30 -33.93 11.58 5.11
C ASP A 30 -32.60 12.22 4.82
N ALA A 31 -32.39 13.35 5.48
CA ALA A 31 -31.17 14.13 5.50
C ALA A 31 -29.94 13.21 5.63
N GLU A 32 -29.02 13.32 4.67
CA GLU A 32 -27.72 12.66 4.71
C GLU A 32 -26.93 13.15 5.92
N THR A 33 -26.89 12.33 6.97
CA THR A 33 -25.86 12.39 7.99
C THR A 33 -24.60 11.74 7.42
N ASP A 34 -23.78 12.54 6.75
CA ASP A 34 -22.47 12.15 6.21
C ASP A 34 -21.51 11.95 7.40
N SER A 35 -21.46 10.74 7.94
CA SER A 35 -20.50 10.34 8.97
C SER A 35 -19.14 10.14 8.31
N ALA A 36 -18.31 11.17 8.30
CA ALA A 36 -16.91 11.06 7.92
C ALA A 36 -16.17 10.24 8.99
N LEU A 37 -15.64 9.08 8.62
CA LEU A 37 -14.69 8.31 9.42
C LEU A 37 -13.29 8.96 9.32
N LEU A 38 -12.66 9.18 10.47
CA LEU A 38 -11.23 9.48 10.53
C LEU A 38 -10.41 8.24 10.14
N PRO A 39 -9.15 8.38 9.69
CA PRO A 39 -8.30 7.26 9.25
C PRO A 39 -8.14 6.14 10.28
N ASP A 40 -8.36 6.41 11.57
CA ASP A 40 -8.22 5.46 12.69
C ASP A 40 -9.55 4.85 13.17
N GLY A 41 -10.65 5.03 12.41
CA GLY A 41 -11.93 4.35 12.67
C GLY A 41 -12.74 4.87 13.86
N GLU A 42 -12.33 5.97 14.52
CA GLU A 42 -13.17 6.62 15.53
C GLU A 42 -14.24 7.51 14.87
N PRO A 43 -15.50 7.48 15.35
CA PRO A 43 -16.53 8.34 14.80
C PRO A 43 -16.22 9.80 15.14
N ALA A 44 -16.01 10.62 14.10
CA ALA A 44 -15.92 12.07 14.26
C ALA A 44 -17.14 12.57 15.03
N ALA A 45 -16.93 13.46 16.00
CA ALA A 45 -18.04 14.06 16.76
C ALA A 45 -19.10 14.60 15.81
N ALA A 46 -20.37 14.25 16.05
CA ALA A 46 -21.47 14.68 15.20
C ALA A 46 -21.54 16.21 15.19
N ILE A 47 -21.18 16.82 14.06
CA ILE A 47 -21.18 18.27 13.90
C ILE A 47 -22.61 18.71 13.60
N ASN A 48 -23.16 19.55 14.48
CA ASN A 48 -24.46 20.12 14.28
C ASN A 48 -24.37 21.43 13.49
N PHE A 49 -25.12 21.52 12.42
CA PHE A 49 -25.27 22.74 11.62
C PHE A 49 -26.50 23.55 12.07
N PRO A 50 -26.49 24.89 11.98
CA PRO A 50 -25.38 25.72 11.51
C PRO A 50 -24.25 25.86 12.55
N ILE A 51 -23.02 26.14 12.10
CA ILE A 51 -21.85 26.33 12.95
C ILE A 51 -21.58 27.83 13.15
N PRO A 52 -21.91 28.40 14.34
CA PRO A 52 -21.75 29.82 14.60
C PRO A 52 -20.31 30.32 14.49
N GLU A 53 -19.34 29.54 14.96
CA GLU A 53 -17.92 29.86 14.93
C GLU A 53 -17.34 29.96 13.52
N LEU A 54 -18.02 29.34 12.53
CA LEU A 54 -17.65 29.36 11.12
C LEU A 54 -18.62 30.19 10.27
N GLY A 55 -19.02 31.35 10.79
CA GLY A 55 -19.88 32.28 10.07
C GLY A 55 -21.31 31.75 9.83
N ASN A 56 -21.84 30.93 10.75
CA ASN A 56 -23.15 30.30 10.63
C ASN A 56 -23.32 29.42 9.38
N CYS A 57 -22.25 28.76 8.91
CA CYS A 57 -22.35 27.86 7.76
C CYS A 57 -23.38 26.75 8.04
N ALA A 58 -24.29 26.53 7.10
CA ALA A 58 -25.45 25.64 7.28
C ALA A 58 -25.21 24.22 6.76
N SER A 59 -24.11 23.98 6.08
CA SER A 59 -23.72 22.67 5.51
C SER A 59 -22.22 22.53 5.42
N LYS A 60 -21.72 21.31 5.21
CA LYS A 60 -20.29 21.01 4.97
C LYS A 60 -19.74 21.84 3.79
N SER A 61 -20.51 21.97 2.70
CA SER A 61 -20.14 22.77 1.54
C SER A 61 -20.03 24.26 1.86
N ASP A 62 -20.98 24.80 2.66
CA ASP A 62 -20.95 26.21 3.07
C ASP A 62 -19.75 26.47 3.97
N CYS A 63 -19.47 25.56 4.91
CA CYS A 63 -18.30 25.67 5.79
C CYS A 63 -17.00 25.58 5.01
N LYS A 64 -16.91 24.69 4.01
CA LYS A 64 -15.76 24.64 3.11
C LYS A 64 -15.57 25.99 2.40
N SER A 65 -16.63 26.53 1.82
CA SER A 65 -16.59 27.83 1.13
C SER A 65 -16.23 29.00 2.06
N TYR A 66 -16.62 28.91 3.35
CA TYR A 66 -16.20 29.88 4.35
C TYR A 66 -14.70 29.75 4.67
N CYS A 67 -14.20 28.52 4.83
CA CYS A 67 -12.82 28.24 5.18
C CYS A 67 -11.82 28.41 4.01
N ASP A 68 -12.28 28.36 2.77
CA ASP A 68 -11.47 28.64 1.59
C ASP A 68 -11.03 30.13 1.49
N LYS A 69 -11.63 31.00 2.31
CA LYS A 69 -11.22 32.41 2.38
C LYS A 69 -10.03 32.56 3.32
N PRO A 70 -8.90 33.12 2.89
CA PRO A 70 -7.71 33.29 3.71
C PRO A 70 -7.93 33.97 5.05
N SER A 71 -8.87 34.93 5.12
CA SER A 71 -9.23 35.63 6.35
C SER A 71 -9.90 34.75 7.42
N ASN A 72 -10.43 33.60 7.05
CA ASN A 72 -11.22 32.76 7.94
C ASN A 72 -10.48 31.47 8.35
N VAL A 73 -9.31 31.23 7.80
CA VAL A 73 -8.57 29.96 7.99
C VAL A 73 -8.22 29.74 9.46
N ASP A 74 -7.82 30.78 10.18
CA ASP A 74 -7.49 30.64 11.61
C ASP A 74 -8.69 30.15 12.44
N ALA A 75 -9.88 30.68 12.16
CA ALA A 75 -11.13 30.23 12.81
C ALA A 75 -11.44 28.78 12.47
N CYS A 76 -11.22 28.38 11.21
CA CYS A 76 -11.43 27.00 10.75
C CYS A 76 -10.43 26.01 11.37
N LEU A 77 -9.17 26.38 11.46
CA LEU A 77 -8.14 25.56 12.11
C LEU A 77 -8.40 25.40 13.61
N ALA A 78 -8.84 26.50 14.28
CA ALA A 78 -9.21 26.44 15.70
C ALA A 78 -10.44 25.55 15.93
N PHE A 79 -11.43 25.60 15.03
CA PHE A 79 -12.59 24.74 15.07
C PHE A 79 -12.23 23.27 14.84
N ALA A 80 -11.39 22.98 13.85
CA ALA A 80 -10.93 21.63 13.55
C ALA A 80 -10.12 21.03 14.71
N GLU A 81 -9.26 21.81 15.34
CA GLU A 81 -8.49 21.38 16.52
C GLU A 81 -9.40 21.10 17.72
N LYS A 82 -10.35 22.01 18.02
CA LYS A 82 -11.26 21.88 19.14
C LYS A 82 -12.15 20.62 19.05
N ASN A 83 -12.50 20.21 17.84
CA ASN A 83 -13.41 19.11 17.56
C ASN A 83 -12.69 17.85 17.02
N ASP A 84 -11.38 17.78 17.11
CA ASP A 84 -10.56 16.66 16.62
C ASP A 84 -10.90 16.22 15.18
N LEU A 85 -11.16 17.20 14.29
CA LEU A 85 -11.57 16.95 12.90
C LEU A 85 -10.38 16.76 11.93
N MET A 86 -9.18 16.96 12.42
CA MET A 86 -7.95 16.92 11.62
C MET A 86 -6.81 16.34 12.45
N PRO A 87 -6.00 15.43 11.92
CA PRO A 87 -4.79 14.95 12.58
C PRO A 87 -3.87 16.10 12.99
N LYS A 88 -3.19 15.96 14.11
CA LYS A 88 -2.31 17.02 14.66
C LYS A 88 -1.20 17.44 13.69
N GLU A 89 -0.70 16.48 12.91
CA GLU A 89 0.31 16.69 11.87
C GLU A 89 -0.24 17.57 10.74
N GLU A 90 -1.45 17.29 10.26
CA GLU A 90 -2.09 18.10 9.22
C GLU A 90 -2.42 19.52 9.73
N LEU A 91 -2.87 19.63 10.98
CA LEU A 91 -3.09 20.93 11.62
C LEU A 91 -1.81 21.76 11.71
N ALA A 92 -0.69 21.12 12.07
CA ALA A 92 0.61 21.78 12.13
C ALA A 92 1.08 22.23 10.74
N MET A 93 0.86 21.41 9.70
CA MET A 93 1.16 21.77 8.32
C MET A 93 0.30 22.95 7.84
N ALA A 94 -1.00 22.91 8.12
CA ALA A 94 -1.91 24.00 7.75
C ALA A 94 -1.50 25.32 8.42
N ARG A 95 -1.11 25.31 9.69
CA ARG A 95 -0.58 26.50 10.40
C ARG A 95 0.71 27.02 9.78
N LYS A 96 1.65 26.13 9.41
CA LYS A 96 2.89 26.52 8.71
C LYS A 96 2.57 27.17 7.36
N PHE A 97 1.62 26.61 6.60
CA PHE A 97 1.18 27.18 5.35
C PHE A 97 0.61 28.60 5.53
N MET A 98 -0.23 28.81 6.54
CA MET A 98 -0.74 30.15 6.87
C MET A 98 0.35 31.10 7.30
N ALA A 99 1.30 30.67 8.10
CA ALA A 99 2.46 31.47 8.52
C ALA A 99 3.35 31.90 7.32
N SER A 100 3.38 31.11 6.22
CA SER A 100 4.08 31.49 4.98
C SER A 100 3.28 32.42 4.07
N GLY A 101 2.14 32.94 4.54
CA GLY A 101 1.30 33.89 3.81
C GLY A 101 0.06 33.28 3.15
N GLY A 102 -0.23 32.00 3.39
CA GLY A 102 -1.45 31.32 2.90
C GLY A 102 -1.55 31.16 1.37
N LYS A 103 -0.42 31.33 0.68
CA LYS A 103 -0.30 31.12 -0.76
C LYS A 103 0.84 30.14 -1.03
N GLY A 104 0.54 29.12 -1.79
CA GLY A 104 1.50 28.15 -2.26
C GLY A 104 2.12 28.51 -3.61
N PRO A 105 2.84 27.57 -4.22
CA PRO A 105 3.43 27.71 -5.54
C PRO A 105 2.40 28.11 -6.59
N GLY A 106 2.78 28.94 -7.56
CA GLY A 106 1.85 29.46 -8.56
C GLY A 106 0.71 30.32 -8.00
N GLY A 107 0.79 30.73 -6.72
CA GLY A 107 -0.25 31.49 -6.03
C GLY A 107 -1.47 30.66 -5.63
N CYS A 108 -1.37 29.34 -5.63
CA CYS A 108 -2.43 28.43 -5.21
C CYS A 108 -2.85 28.67 -3.75
N THR A 109 -4.14 28.47 -3.45
CA THR A 109 -4.69 28.62 -2.10
C THR A 109 -5.49 27.36 -1.76
N GLY A 110 -5.24 26.81 -0.54
CA GLY A 110 -5.88 25.59 -0.10
C GLY A 110 -5.28 24.30 -0.71
N LYS A 111 -5.60 23.16 -0.10
CA LYS A 111 -5.00 21.86 -0.40
C LYS A 111 -5.22 21.43 -1.85
N ASP A 112 -6.49 21.39 -2.30
CA ASP A 112 -6.86 20.86 -3.61
C ASP A 112 -6.22 21.66 -4.78
N SER A 113 -6.17 22.98 -4.66
CA SER A 113 -5.58 23.87 -5.66
C SER A 113 -4.07 23.71 -5.75
N CYS A 114 -3.40 23.57 -4.59
CA CYS A 114 -1.95 23.39 -4.56
C CYS A 114 -1.53 21.97 -4.95
N GLU A 115 -2.29 20.95 -4.59
CA GLU A 115 -2.08 19.59 -5.10
C GLU A 115 -2.24 19.55 -6.62
N SER A 116 -3.29 20.15 -7.17
CA SER A 116 -3.49 20.22 -8.63
C SER A 116 -2.34 20.93 -9.34
N TYR A 117 -1.85 22.04 -8.79
CA TYR A 117 -0.72 22.78 -9.36
C TYR A 117 0.58 21.96 -9.31
N CYS A 118 0.87 21.31 -8.19
CA CYS A 118 2.11 20.53 -7.99
C CYS A 118 2.05 19.12 -8.63
N ASN A 119 0.87 18.64 -9.02
CA ASN A 119 0.74 17.43 -9.82
C ASN A 119 1.19 17.63 -11.27
N ASP A 120 1.26 18.86 -11.74
CA ASP A 120 1.90 19.14 -13.02
C ASP A 120 3.42 19.17 -12.84
N ILE A 121 4.09 18.20 -13.47
CA ILE A 121 5.53 18.00 -13.39
C ILE A 121 6.33 19.23 -13.86
N ALA A 122 5.74 20.07 -14.70
CA ALA A 122 6.36 21.33 -15.14
C ALA A 122 6.59 22.30 -13.97
N ASN A 123 5.82 22.18 -12.90
CA ASN A 123 5.86 23.05 -11.73
C ASN A 123 6.73 22.48 -10.59
N ILE A 124 7.40 21.33 -10.79
CA ILE A 124 8.13 20.62 -9.73
C ILE A 124 9.18 21.49 -9.05
N ASP A 125 9.88 22.35 -9.80
CA ASP A 125 10.93 23.22 -9.24
C ASP A 125 10.36 24.20 -8.22
N GLU A 126 9.23 24.83 -8.54
CA GLU A 126 8.57 25.79 -7.65
C GLU A 126 7.94 25.08 -6.44
N CYS A 127 7.34 23.90 -6.65
CA CYS A 127 6.74 23.12 -5.59
C CYS A 127 7.77 22.58 -4.59
N VAL A 128 8.89 22.06 -5.06
CA VAL A 128 10.00 21.59 -4.19
C VAL A 128 10.60 22.75 -3.41
N ALA A 129 10.88 23.90 -4.08
CA ALA A 129 11.43 25.09 -3.40
C ALA A 129 10.47 25.63 -2.34
N PHE A 130 9.18 25.63 -2.60
CA PHE A 130 8.19 26.01 -1.59
C PHE A 130 8.15 25.04 -0.42
N ALA A 131 8.17 23.72 -0.67
CA ALA A 131 8.18 22.69 0.37
C ALA A 131 9.42 22.78 1.27
N GLU A 132 10.59 23.09 0.68
CA GLU A 132 11.83 23.32 1.43
C GLU A 132 11.74 24.55 2.36
N THR A 133 11.23 25.66 1.86
CA THR A 133 11.21 26.93 2.61
C THR A 133 10.12 26.95 3.68
N SER A 134 8.95 26.37 3.38
CA SER A 134 7.81 26.36 4.30
C SER A 134 7.87 25.22 5.34
N GLY A 135 8.63 24.16 5.06
CA GLY A 135 8.70 22.97 5.91
C GLY A 135 7.35 22.25 6.09
N ILE A 136 6.45 22.38 5.10
CA ILE A 136 5.12 21.73 5.12
C ILE A 136 5.15 20.27 4.68
N MET A 137 6.20 19.84 4.00
CA MET A 137 6.34 18.47 3.50
C MET A 137 7.22 17.66 4.47
N PRO A 138 6.83 16.41 4.79
CA PRO A 138 7.68 15.53 5.59
C PRO A 138 9.07 15.35 4.95
N PRO A 139 10.15 15.25 5.73
CA PRO A 139 11.51 15.19 5.18
C PRO A 139 11.72 14.07 4.16
N LYS A 140 11.14 12.90 4.40
CA LYS A 140 11.22 11.75 3.47
C LYS A 140 10.55 12.06 2.12
N GLU A 141 9.37 12.64 2.15
CA GLU A 141 8.64 13.01 0.92
C GLU A 141 9.36 14.12 0.15
N LEU A 142 9.97 15.07 0.86
CA LEU A 142 10.78 16.12 0.24
C LEU A 142 12.03 15.53 -0.45
N GLU A 143 12.69 14.54 0.16
CA GLU A 143 13.81 13.85 -0.48
C GLU A 143 13.37 13.09 -1.73
N GLU A 144 12.23 12.42 -1.69
CA GLU A 144 11.63 11.75 -2.85
C GLU A 144 11.34 12.75 -3.97
N ALA A 145 10.69 13.88 -3.65
CA ALA A 145 10.41 14.93 -4.62
C ALA A 145 11.69 15.52 -5.25
N LYS A 146 12.74 15.70 -4.47
CA LYS A 146 14.06 16.14 -4.96
C LYS A 146 14.71 15.12 -5.90
N LYS A 147 14.58 13.82 -5.63
CA LYS A 147 15.07 12.78 -6.55
C LYS A 147 14.35 12.84 -7.89
N VAL A 148 13.03 13.00 -7.88
CA VAL A 148 12.23 13.20 -9.10
C VAL A 148 12.69 14.44 -9.83
N GLN A 149 12.79 15.59 -9.15
CA GLN A 149 13.27 16.84 -9.70
C GLN A 149 14.65 16.71 -10.36
N ALA A 150 15.58 16.06 -9.67
CA ALA A 150 16.93 15.84 -10.18
C ALA A 150 16.95 14.91 -11.41
N ALA A 151 16.10 13.88 -11.44
CA ALA A 151 15.97 13.00 -12.59
C ALA A 151 15.45 13.77 -13.81
N ILE A 152 14.42 14.57 -13.64
CA ILE A 152 13.86 15.42 -14.72
C ILE A 152 14.90 16.41 -15.25
N LYS A 153 15.66 17.04 -14.36
CA LYS A 153 16.76 17.96 -14.78
C LYS A 153 17.87 17.25 -15.58
N ARG A 154 18.05 15.95 -15.37
CA ARG A 154 18.95 15.11 -16.20
C ARG A 154 18.30 14.67 -17.53
N GLY A 155 17.05 15.00 -17.79
CA GLY A 155 16.32 14.64 -18.99
C GLY A 155 15.55 13.32 -18.90
N VAL A 156 15.46 12.71 -17.72
CA VAL A 156 14.64 11.52 -17.50
C VAL A 156 13.17 11.89 -17.64
N LYS A 157 12.45 11.17 -18.46
CA LYS A 157 11.01 11.41 -18.65
C LYS A 157 10.21 10.66 -17.59
N PRO A 158 9.42 11.37 -16.78
CA PRO A 158 8.54 10.70 -15.83
C PRO A 158 7.38 9.99 -16.56
N PRO A 159 6.80 8.94 -15.98
CA PRO A 159 5.56 8.34 -16.47
C PRO A 159 4.44 9.38 -16.58
N ALA A 160 3.54 9.18 -17.55
CA ALA A 160 2.45 10.12 -17.83
C ALA A 160 1.28 9.96 -16.83
N CYS A 161 1.56 9.98 -15.54
CA CYS A 161 0.58 9.68 -14.50
C CYS A 161 0.16 10.90 -13.66
N GLY A 162 0.91 11.99 -13.65
CA GLY A 162 0.61 13.19 -12.84
C GLY A 162 0.59 12.88 -11.35
N GLY A 163 1.23 13.43 -10.44
CA GLY A 163 1.22 13.29 -8.99
C GLY A 163 1.36 11.87 -8.41
N LYS A 164 1.75 11.78 -7.15
CA LYS A 164 2.09 10.51 -6.48
C LYS A 164 0.99 9.46 -6.53
N LYS A 165 -0.23 9.81 -6.09
CA LYS A 165 -1.36 8.85 -6.05
C LYS A 165 -1.77 8.31 -7.42
N ALA A 166 -1.75 9.17 -8.45
CA ALA A 166 -2.07 8.75 -9.80
C ALA A 166 -0.97 7.86 -10.37
N CYS A 167 0.30 8.13 -10.03
CA CYS A 167 1.42 7.30 -10.44
C CYS A 167 1.43 5.94 -9.74
N ASP A 168 1.04 5.87 -8.48
CA ASP A 168 0.89 4.59 -7.77
C ASP A 168 -0.08 3.68 -8.54
N SER A 169 -1.28 4.17 -8.85
CA SER A 169 -2.28 3.40 -9.61
C SER A 169 -1.84 3.08 -11.05
N TYR A 170 -1.19 4.03 -11.72
CA TYR A 170 -0.68 3.85 -13.09
C TYR A 170 0.37 2.76 -13.17
N CYS A 171 1.30 2.74 -12.21
CA CYS A 171 2.40 1.79 -12.16
C CYS A 171 1.98 0.39 -11.67
N GLU A 172 0.78 0.23 -11.12
CA GLU A 172 0.21 -1.07 -10.78
C GLU A 172 -0.24 -1.87 -12.01
N GLU A 173 -0.49 -1.18 -13.12
CA GLU A 173 -0.90 -1.86 -14.35
C GLU A 173 0.29 -2.53 -15.05
N PRO A 174 0.20 -3.83 -15.42
CA PRO A 174 1.29 -4.56 -16.08
C PRO A 174 1.82 -3.90 -17.35
N SER A 175 0.98 -3.15 -18.06
CA SER A 175 1.35 -2.42 -19.29
C SER A 175 2.33 -1.27 -19.06
N HIS A 176 2.37 -0.72 -17.83
CA HIS A 176 3.18 0.44 -17.46
C HIS A 176 4.39 0.09 -16.58
N ILE A 177 4.49 -1.17 -16.15
CA ILE A 177 5.49 -1.61 -15.16
C ILE A 177 6.93 -1.36 -15.64
N GLU A 178 7.21 -1.55 -16.93
CA GLU A 178 8.55 -1.31 -17.50
C GLU A 178 8.94 0.17 -17.47
N GLU A 179 8.02 1.04 -17.86
CA GLU A 179 8.22 2.50 -17.85
C GLU A 179 8.44 3.00 -16.42
N CYS A 180 7.62 2.54 -15.47
CA CYS A 180 7.74 2.92 -14.07
C CYS A 180 9.03 2.43 -13.42
N ILE A 181 9.45 1.20 -13.68
CA ILE A 181 10.71 0.65 -13.17
C ILE A 181 11.91 1.40 -13.77
N SER A 182 11.86 1.72 -15.07
CA SER A 182 12.91 2.49 -15.71
C SER A 182 13.07 3.86 -15.06
N PHE A 183 11.95 4.55 -14.86
CA PHE A 183 11.96 5.85 -14.18
C PHE A 183 12.46 5.74 -12.72
N ALA A 184 11.96 4.77 -11.95
CA ALA A 184 12.37 4.57 -10.56
C ALA A 184 13.89 4.27 -10.45
N SER A 185 14.42 3.48 -11.37
CA SER A 185 15.85 3.17 -11.46
C SER A 185 16.67 4.43 -11.75
N GLU A 186 16.31 5.18 -12.78
CA GLU A 186 17.02 6.38 -13.22
C GLU A 186 16.88 7.54 -12.23
N ALA A 187 15.77 7.62 -11.50
CA ALA A 187 15.54 8.59 -10.44
C ALA A 187 16.26 8.23 -9.12
N GLY A 188 16.84 7.02 -9.01
CA GLY A 188 17.59 6.59 -7.83
C GLY A 188 16.68 6.18 -6.66
N PHE A 189 15.51 5.62 -6.97
CA PHE A 189 14.60 5.02 -5.99
C PHE A 189 14.92 3.55 -5.73
N MET A 190 15.71 2.92 -6.57
CA MET A 190 16.05 1.50 -6.50
C MET A 190 17.53 1.29 -6.28
N SER A 191 17.88 0.38 -5.39
CA SER A 191 19.24 -0.13 -5.24
C SER A 191 19.65 -0.96 -6.48
N PRO A 192 20.94 -1.19 -6.72
CA PRO A 192 21.40 -2.04 -7.84
C PRO A 192 20.79 -3.46 -7.81
N GLU A 193 20.58 -4.02 -6.63
CA GLU A 193 19.97 -5.34 -6.47
C GLU A 193 18.47 -5.31 -6.85
N GLU A 194 17.74 -4.31 -6.38
CA GLU A 194 16.32 -4.12 -6.75
C GLU A 194 16.17 -3.90 -8.26
N GLN A 195 17.07 -3.13 -8.89
CA GLN A 195 17.09 -2.95 -10.34
C GLN A 195 17.29 -4.27 -11.07
N ALA A 196 18.27 -5.08 -10.63
CA ALA A 196 18.52 -6.39 -11.24
C ALA A 196 17.33 -7.33 -11.11
N ASN A 197 16.66 -7.32 -9.95
CA ASN A 197 15.46 -8.13 -9.71
C ASN A 197 14.26 -7.63 -10.53
N ALA A 198 14.08 -6.33 -10.65
CA ALA A 198 13.04 -5.73 -11.48
C ALA A 198 13.22 -6.07 -12.97
N GLN A 199 14.47 -6.06 -13.48
CA GLN A 199 14.77 -6.47 -14.85
C GLN A 199 14.42 -7.94 -15.11
N LYS A 200 14.71 -8.83 -14.17
CA LYS A 200 14.30 -10.25 -14.27
C LYS A 200 12.78 -10.39 -14.34
N MET A 201 12.06 -9.64 -13.50
CA MET A 201 10.61 -9.63 -13.48
C MET A 201 10.02 -9.13 -14.82
N ILE A 202 10.52 -8.01 -15.34
CA ILE A 202 10.12 -7.47 -16.65
C ILE A 202 10.33 -8.52 -17.74
N GLN A 203 11.50 -9.17 -17.75
CA GLN A 203 11.83 -10.18 -18.74
C GLN A 203 10.89 -11.38 -18.67
N ALA A 204 10.54 -11.84 -17.47
CA ALA A 204 9.58 -12.91 -17.26
C ALA A 204 8.18 -12.54 -17.82
N ILE A 205 7.72 -11.32 -17.53
CA ILE A 205 6.43 -10.81 -18.02
C ILE A 205 6.44 -10.73 -19.56
N LYS A 206 7.51 -10.22 -20.17
CA LYS A 206 7.71 -10.18 -21.63
C LYS A 206 7.70 -11.58 -22.26
N ASN A 207 8.16 -12.59 -21.53
CA ASN A 207 8.13 -13.99 -21.95
C ASN A 207 6.76 -14.66 -21.70
N GLY A 208 5.73 -13.91 -21.30
CA GLY A 208 4.36 -14.37 -21.14
C GLY A 208 4.02 -14.93 -19.75
N VAL A 209 4.90 -14.75 -18.77
CA VAL A 209 4.60 -15.11 -17.38
C VAL A 209 3.62 -14.09 -16.81
N LYS A 210 2.50 -14.57 -16.26
CA LYS A 210 1.52 -13.69 -15.62
C LYS A 210 2.09 -13.12 -14.33
N PRO A 211 2.00 -11.80 -14.11
CA PRO A 211 2.34 -11.20 -12.82
C PRO A 211 1.54 -11.82 -11.68
N LEU A 212 2.15 -11.90 -10.50
CA LEU A 212 1.43 -12.31 -9.31
C LEU A 212 0.40 -11.24 -8.92
N PRO A 213 -0.77 -11.63 -8.40
CA PRO A 213 -1.82 -10.69 -7.98
C PRO A 213 -1.52 -10.14 -6.57
N CYS A 214 -0.33 -9.57 -6.38
CA CYS A 214 0.14 -8.98 -5.13
C CYS A 214 1.06 -7.78 -5.42
N LYS A 215 1.13 -6.84 -4.47
CA LYS A 215 1.83 -5.56 -4.62
C LYS A 215 2.95 -5.44 -3.59
N GLY A 216 4.16 -5.20 -4.09
CA GLY A 216 5.32 -5.06 -3.21
C GLY A 216 5.72 -6.37 -2.52
N LYS A 217 6.76 -6.27 -1.69
CA LYS A 217 7.36 -7.47 -1.06
C LYS A 217 6.45 -8.10 -0.01
N GLU A 218 5.89 -7.29 0.89
CA GLU A 218 5.12 -7.79 2.05
C GLU A 218 3.85 -8.52 1.61
N GLU A 219 3.06 -7.93 0.71
CA GLU A 219 1.84 -8.55 0.20
C GLU A 219 2.14 -9.82 -0.61
N CYS A 220 3.23 -9.81 -1.40
CA CYS A 220 3.63 -10.99 -2.16
C CYS A 220 4.19 -12.10 -1.26
N ASP A 221 4.91 -11.78 -0.19
CA ASP A 221 5.34 -12.76 0.81
C ASP A 221 4.12 -13.40 1.51
N GLU A 222 3.11 -12.60 1.86
CA GLU A 222 1.85 -13.10 2.45
C GLU A 222 1.06 -13.95 1.45
N TYR A 223 0.90 -13.47 0.21
CA TYR A 223 0.20 -14.19 -0.85
C TYR A 223 0.86 -15.54 -1.14
N CYS A 224 2.18 -15.57 -1.29
CA CYS A 224 2.96 -16.78 -1.57
C CYS A 224 3.11 -17.69 -0.34
N GLY A 225 2.89 -17.16 0.86
CA GLY A 225 2.84 -17.94 2.10
C GLY A 225 1.60 -18.83 2.22
N GLN A 226 0.60 -18.65 1.36
CA GLN A 226 -0.63 -19.44 1.34
C GLN A 226 -0.47 -20.69 0.45
N GLU A 227 -0.82 -21.86 0.99
CA GLU A 227 -0.59 -23.16 0.34
C GLU A 227 -1.21 -23.25 -1.07
N GLN A 228 -2.39 -22.65 -1.28
CA GLN A 228 -3.07 -22.66 -2.57
C GLN A 228 -2.34 -21.82 -3.65
N ASN A 229 -1.47 -20.89 -3.26
CA ASN A 229 -0.78 -19.97 -4.16
C ASN A 229 0.66 -20.41 -4.50
N ILE A 230 1.17 -21.43 -3.80
CA ILE A 230 2.56 -21.90 -3.93
C ILE A 230 2.94 -22.20 -5.37
N GLU A 231 2.09 -22.94 -6.10
CA GLU A 231 2.41 -23.31 -7.49
C GLU A 231 2.58 -22.09 -8.39
N MET A 232 1.72 -21.09 -8.25
CA MET A 232 1.80 -19.86 -9.04
C MET A 232 3.05 -19.06 -8.68
N CYS A 233 3.37 -18.95 -7.40
CA CYS A 233 4.57 -18.25 -6.93
C CYS A 233 5.86 -18.95 -7.35
N VAL A 234 5.91 -20.28 -7.23
CA VAL A 234 7.07 -21.08 -7.67
C VAL A 234 7.27 -20.97 -9.17
N ALA A 235 6.18 -21.11 -9.96
CA ALA A 235 6.26 -20.98 -11.41
C ALA A 235 6.76 -19.58 -11.84
N PHE A 236 6.28 -18.53 -11.16
CA PHE A 236 6.75 -17.16 -11.40
C PHE A 236 8.25 -17.00 -11.03
N ALA A 237 8.64 -17.45 -9.84
CA ALA A 237 10.02 -17.33 -9.35
C ALA A 237 11.02 -18.12 -10.22
N GLU A 238 10.65 -19.32 -10.67
CA GLU A 238 11.45 -20.12 -11.59
C GLU A 238 11.59 -19.42 -12.95
N ALA A 239 10.50 -18.96 -13.54
CA ALA A 239 10.49 -18.30 -14.83
C ALA A 239 11.21 -16.95 -14.83
N ALA A 240 11.16 -16.21 -13.71
CA ALA A 240 11.88 -14.96 -13.52
C ALA A 240 13.36 -15.18 -13.12
N GLY A 241 13.79 -16.42 -12.90
CA GLY A 241 15.17 -16.73 -12.49
C GLY A 241 15.51 -16.29 -11.06
N PHE A 242 14.50 -16.20 -10.19
CA PHE A 242 14.67 -16.01 -8.74
C PHE A 242 14.87 -17.34 -8.01
N MET A 243 14.49 -18.44 -8.63
CA MET A 243 14.56 -19.78 -8.08
C MET A 243 15.15 -20.73 -9.12
N SER A 244 16.04 -21.64 -8.69
CA SER A 244 16.55 -22.70 -9.56
C SER A 244 15.46 -23.75 -9.84
N LYS A 245 15.64 -24.56 -10.88
CA LYS A 245 14.72 -25.67 -11.18
C LYS A 245 14.64 -26.68 -10.04
N ASP A 246 15.77 -26.94 -9.38
CA ASP A 246 15.84 -27.87 -8.27
C ASP A 246 15.11 -27.33 -7.03
N ASP A 247 15.33 -26.05 -6.70
CA ASP A 247 14.61 -25.38 -5.62
C ASP A 247 13.10 -25.29 -5.92
N ALA A 248 12.72 -25.03 -7.16
CA ALA A 248 11.32 -25.00 -7.59
C ALA A 248 10.66 -26.40 -7.46
N SER A 249 11.38 -27.44 -7.86
CA SER A 249 10.92 -28.83 -7.68
C SER A 249 10.74 -29.18 -6.20
N MET A 250 11.68 -28.77 -5.36
CA MET A 250 11.62 -28.94 -3.92
C MET A 250 10.43 -28.18 -3.32
N ALA A 251 10.29 -26.90 -3.65
CA ALA A 251 9.18 -26.09 -3.16
C ALA A 251 7.80 -26.67 -3.54
N ARG A 252 7.65 -27.23 -4.75
CA ARG A 252 6.43 -27.95 -5.16
C ARG A 252 6.19 -29.20 -4.33
N LYS A 253 7.21 -30.05 -4.13
CA LYS A 253 7.11 -31.29 -3.33
C LYS A 253 6.70 -30.99 -1.89
N THR A 254 7.30 -30.00 -1.28
CA THR A 254 7.09 -29.64 0.12
C THR A 254 5.94 -28.66 0.34
N ARG A 255 5.28 -28.23 -0.74
CA ARG A 255 4.26 -27.17 -0.72
C ARG A 255 4.74 -25.90 -0.02
N GLY A 256 6.00 -25.53 -0.25
CA GLY A 256 6.64 -24.37 0.35
C GLY A 256 6.92 -24.48 1.85
N LYS A 257 6.74 -25.64 2.45
CA LYS A 257 7.01 -25.87 3.88
C LYS A 257 8.37 -26.52 4.03
N GLY A 258 9.16 -26.00 4.94
CA GLY A 258 10.40 -26.61 5.37
C GLY A 258 10.24 -27.46 6.64
N PRO A 259 11.32 -28.07 7.14
CA PRO A 259 11.31 -28.82 8.39
C PRO A 259 10.86 -27.93 9.55
N GLY A 260 9.99 -28.45 10.43
CA GLY A 260 9.41 -27.66 11.51
C GLY A 260 8.51 -26.50 11.07
N ASN A 261 8.00 -26.54 9.83
CA ASN A 261 7.22 -25.48 9.17
C ASN A 261 7.98 -24.15 8.92
N CYS A 262 9.31 -24.16 8.92
CA CYS A 262 10.11 -23.00 8.55
C CYS A 262 9.79 -22.53 7.11
N LYS A 263 9.90 -21.23 6.87
CA LYS A 263 9.62 -20.62 5.57
C LYS A 263 10.86 -19.96 4.96
N GLY A 264 11.16 -20.30 3.73
CA GLY A 264 12.31 -19.76 3.02
C GLY A 264 13.65 -20.26 3.56
N LYS A 265 14.72 -20.02 2.75
CA LYS A 265 16.06 -20.59 3.04
C LYS A 265 16.63 -20.15 4.39
N ALA A 266 16.58 -18.86 4.68
CA ALA A 266 17.23 -18.31 5.88
C ALA A 266 16.63 -18.85 7.19
N GLU A 267 15.29 -18.95 7.27
CA GLU A 267 14.61 -19.49 8.46
C GLU A 267 14.87 -20.99 8.59
N CYS A 268 14.84 -21.73 7.47
CA CYS A 268 15.10 -23.17 7.50
C CYS A 268 16.56 -23.49 7.79
N ASP A 269 17.50 -22.72 7.29
CA ASP A 269 18.92 -22.85 7.65
C ASP A 269 19.10 -22.60 9.17
N ALA A 270 18.49 -21.54 9.71
CA ALA A 270 18.55 -21.27 11.15
C ALA A 270 17.90 -22.36 12.00
N PHE A 271 16.77 -22.91 11.54
CA PHE A 271 16.08 -24.01 12.21
C PHE A 271 16.93 -25.29 12.23
N CYS A 272 17.52 -25.66 11.11
CA CYS A 272 18.33 -26.89 10.98
C CYS A 272 19.74 -26.77 11.55
N ASN A 273 20.26 -25.57 11.73
CA ASN A 273 21.54 -25.36 12.43
C ASN A 273 21.41 -25.53 13.95
N ASN A 274 20.19 -25.65 14.48
CA ASN A 274 19.99 -25.97 15.90
C ASN A 274 20.09 -27.48 16.11
N PRO A 275 21.04 -27.97 16.94
CA PRO A 275 21.23 -29.40 17.19
C PRO A 275 19.98 -30.16 17.68
N ASN A 276 19.05 -29.45 18.36
CA ASN A 276 17.80 -30.04 18.82
C ASN A 276 16.82 -30.37 17.69
N ASN A 277 17.04 -29.83 16.48
CA ASN A 277 16.18 -30.01 15.33
C ASN A 277 16.80 -30.93 14.26
N GLU A 278 17.99 -31.46 14.49
CA GLU A 278 18.74 -32.27 13.52
C GLU A 278 17.93 -33.47 13.02
N GLU A 279 17.27 -34.22 13.90
CA GLU A 279 16.42 -35.36 13.54
C GLU A 279 15.23 -34.92 12.66
N ILE A 280 14.60 -33.77 12.97
CA ILE A 280 13.47 -33.23 12.20
C ILE A 280 13.94 -32.86 10.78
N CYS A 281 15.10 -32.21 10.66
CA CYS A 281 15.67 -31.80 9.37
C CYS A 281 16.14 -33.00 8.56
N PHE A 282 16.75 -33.99 9.19
CA PHE A 282 17.16 -35.23 8.55
C PHE A 282 15.97 -36.01 7.99
N ASN A 283 14.94 -36.24 8.82
CA ASN A 283 13.73 -36.93 8.37
C ASN A 283 13.04 -36.20 7.26
N PHE A 284 12.94 -34.85 7.34
CA PHE A 284 12.39 -34.03 6.26
C PHE A 284 13.18 -34.18 4.96
N GLY A 285 14.51 -34.16 5.02
CA GLY A 285 15.38 -34.37 3.87
C GLY A 285 15.24 -35.74 3.24
N LYS A 286 15.14 -36.78 4.08
CA LYS A 286 14.92 -38.18 3.67
C LYS A 286 13.56 -38.37 2.99
N ASP A 287 12.48 -37.92 3.62
CA ASP A 287 11.10 -38.10 3.15
C ASP A 287 10.85 -37.34 1.85
N ASN A 288 11.52 -36.23 1.64
CA ASN A 288 11.38 -35.41 0.42
C ASN A 288 12.46 -35.72 -0.64
N GLY A 289 13.34 -36.69 -0.39
CA GLY A 289 14.40 -37.08 -1.35
C GLY A 289 15.41 -35.96 -1.61
N LEU A 290 15.74 -35.17 -0.58
CA LEU A 290 16.69 -34.06 -0.66
C LEU A 290 18.11 -34.50 -0.31
N ILE A 291 18.27 -35.68 0.32
CA ILE A 291 19.53 -36.29 0.69
C ILE A 291 19.89 -37.31 -0.41
N PRO A 292 21.08 -37.21 -1.03
CA PRO A 292 21.52 -38.20 -1.99
C PRO A 292 21.55 -39.61 -1.38
N PRO A 293 21.16 -40.67 -2.13
CA PRO A 293 21.10 -42.03 -1.60
C PRO A 293 22.42 -42.52 -1.01
N GLU A 294 23.56 -42.07 -1.58
CA GLU A 294 24.91 -42.40 -1.11
C GLU A 294 25.24 -41.78 0.25
N GLU A 295 24.68 -40.61 0.54
CA GLU A 295 24.84 -39.94 1.84
C GLU A 295 23.91 -40.54 2.88
N LEU A 296 22.69 -40.90 2.47
CA LEU A 296 21.71 -41.60 3.34
C LEU A 296 22.28 -42.91 3.86
N GLN A 297 22.92 -43.73 3.00
CA GLN A 297 23.56 -44.96 3.42
C GLN A 297 24.68 -44.76 4.44
N LYS A 298 25.48 -43.71 4.32
CA LYS A 298 26.55 -43.38 5.26
C LYS A 298 26.08 -42.88 6.62
N MET A 299 24.88 -42.32 6.66
CA MET A 299 24.28 -41.78 7.89
C MET A 299 23.46 -42.86 8.65
N GLU A 300 23.09 -43.95 7.99
CA GLU A 300 22.40 -45.10 8.59
C GLU A 300 23.36 -46.20 9.08
N GLU A 301 24.66 -46.12 8.76
CA GLU A 301 25.75 -46.98 9.29
C GLU A 301 26.31 -46.41 10.60
#